data_e1972e94a62e1e63b317d3f3c2bc588f
#
_entry.id   e1972e94a62e1e63b317d3f3c2bc588f
#
_cell.length_a   1.000
_cell.length_b   1.000
_cell.length_c   1.000
_cell.angle_alpha   90.00
_cell.angle_beta   90.00
_cell.angle_gamma   90.00
#
_symmetry.space_group_name_H-M   'P 1'
#
loop_
_entity.id
_entity.type
_entity.pdbx_description
1 polymer ?
#
loop_
_entity_poly.entity_id
_entity_poly.type
_entity_poly.pdbx_seq_one_letter_code
_entity_poly.pdbx_strand_id
1 'polypeptide(L)'
;DIVEYMRRQHNVKVSERMAERIKINVGSALTVLEDAPEDYVVHGPNQMTALPMEVPVSYQEIAHCLDKSISKIEAAILSALEQTPPELYADIVKNGIYLAGGGAMLRGLDKRLRDKMNIQFHIAEDPLHAVAKGTGVALKNIEKFNFLIR
;
A
#
# COMPACT_ATOMS: atom_id res chain seq x y z
N ASP A 1 5.01 11.18 -2.75
CA ASP A 1 3.89 11.61 -3.61
C ASP A 1 2.90 12.50 -2.84
N ILE A 2 2.35 12.08 -1.67
CA ILE A 2 1.33 12.85 -0.93
C ILE A 2 1.85 14.24 -0.52
N VAL A 3 3.07 14.34 0.02
CA VAL A 3 3.68 15.65 0.39
C VAL A 3 3.71 16.59 -0.81
N GLU A 4 4.13 16.08 -1.96
CA GLU A 4 4.22 16.85 -3.20
C GLU A 4 2.84 17.22 -3.74
N TYR A 5 1.88 16.31 -3.64
CA TYR A 5 0.49 16.55 -4.01
C TYR A 5 -0.13 17.67 -3.18
N MET A 6 -0.02 17.62 -1.85
CA MET A 6 -0.52 18.64 -0.94
C MET A 6 0.09 20.01 -1.23
N ARG A 7 1.39 20.02 -1.55
CA ARG A 7 2.09 21.23 -1.94
C ARG A 7 1.53 21.84 -3.23
N ARG A 8 1.36 21.01 -4.27
CA ARG A 8 0.99 21.50 -5.61
C ARG A 8 -0.48 21.83 -5.76
N GLN A 9 -1.36 21.00 -5.19
CA GLN A 9 -2.81 21.14 -5.39
C GLN A 9 -3.45 22.03 -4.34
N HIS A 10 -2.98 21.95 -3.10
CA HIS A 10 -3.59 22.67 -1.98
C HIS A 10 -2.73 23.81 -1.42
N ASN A 11 -1.52 24.00 -1.92
CA ASN A 11 -0.55 24.98 -1.40
C ASN A 11 -0.29 24.85 0.11
N VAL A 12 -0.43 23.66 0.66
CA VAL A 12 -0.19 23.34 2.07
C VAL A 12 1.13 22.63 2.25
N LYS A 13 1.92 23.08 3.21
CA LYS A 13 3.14 22.37 3.61
C LYS A 13 2.79 21.32 4.65
N VAL A 14 3.03 20.05 4.30
CA VAL A 14 2.86 18.90 5.21
C VAL A 14 4.19 18.18 5.43
N SER A 15 4.37 17.64 6.63
CA SER A 15 5.51 16.77 6.93
C SER A 15 5.25 15.33 6.42
N GLU A 16 6.30 14.52 6.32
CA GLU A 16 6.15 13.09 5.99
C GLU A 16 5.24 12.35 6.98
N ARG A 17 5.32 12.70 8.27
CA ARG A 17 4.44 12.14 9.30
C ARG A 17 2.96 12.51 9.06
N MET A 18 2.69 13.74 8.59
CA MET A 18 1.33 14.14 8.24
C MET A 18 0.87 13.42 6.96
N ALA A 19 1.73 13.28 5.97
CA ALA A 19 1.42 12.51 4.75
C ALA A 19 1.11 11.04 5.05
N GLU A 20 1.80 10.44 6.03
CA GLU A 20 1.48 9.09 6.51
C GLU A 20 0.10 9.05 7.16
N ARG A 21 -0.28 10.04 7.96
CA ARG A 21 -1.63 10.14 8.53
C ARG A 21 -2.69 10.28 7.44
N ILE A 22 -2.46 11.12 6.42
CA ILE A 22 -3.37 11.24 5.27
C ILE A 22 -3.54 9.88 4.60
N LYS A 23 -2.45 9.17 4.32
CA LYS A 23 -2.48 7.83 3.73
C LYS A 23 -3.29 6.83 4.57
N ILE A 24 -3.13 6.84 5.89
CA ILE A 24 -3.85 5.92 6.80
C ILE A 24 -5.36 6.25 6.80
N ASN A 25 -5.73 7.52 6.84
CA ASN A 25 -7.13 7.93 6.95
C ASN A 25 -7.90 7.85 5.63
N VAL A 26 -7.32 8.36 4.54
CA VAL A 26 -7.99 8.46 3.24
C VAL A 26 -7.20 7.84 2.09
N GLY A 27 -6.14 7.08 2.36
CA GLY A 27 -5.39 6.37 1.31
C GLY A 27 -6.24 5.28 0.67
N SER A 28 -6.23 5.23 -0.66
CA SER A 28 -6.89 4.21 -1.45
C SER A 28 -6.10 3.90 -2.72
N ALA A 29 -6.19 2.66 -3.19
CA ALA A 29 -5.71 2.24 -4.48
C ALA A 29 -6.78 2.35 -5.58
N LEU A 30 -8.04 2.61 -5.19
CA LEU A 30 -9.20 2.71 -6.07
C LEU A 30 -9.89 4.05 -5.87
N THR A 31 -10.42 4.60 -6.97
CA THR A 31 -11.21 5.84 -6.96
C THR A 31 -12.69 5.61 -6.60
N VAL A 32 -13.12 4.35 -6.56
CA VAL A 32 -14.48 3.96 -6.15
C VAL A 32 -14.36 2.87 -5.11
N LEU A 33 -14.88 3.14 -3.91
CA LEU A 33 -14.95 2.22 -2.78
C LEU A 33 -16.40 2.03 -2.36
N GLU A 34 -16.75 0.83 -1.91
CA GLU A 34 -18.06 0.54 -1.33
C GLU A 34 -18.23 1.21 0.03
N ASP A 35 -17.18 1.12 0.87
CA ASP A 35 -17.09 1.78 2.18
C ASP A 35 -16.08 2.94 2.09
N ALA A 36 -16.52 4.06 1.50
CA ALA A 36 -15.68 5.24 1.35
C ALA A 36 -15.45 5.93 2.71
N PRO A 37 -14.20 6.27 3.06
CA PRO A 37 -13.94 7.06 4.26
C PRO A 37 -14.42 8.51 4.05
N GLU A 38 -14.75 9.18 5.15
CA GLU A 38 -14.97 10.62 5.15
C GLU A 38 -13.67 11.39 4.81
N ASP A 39 -13.83 12.61 4.31
CA ASP A 39 -12.70 13.47 4.00
C ASP A 39 -11.88 13.74 5.26
N TYR A 40 -10.56 13.69 5.12
CA TYR A 40 -9.63 13.97 6.21
C TYR A 40 -9.19 15.44 6.18
N VAL A 41 -9.49 16.18 7.25
CA VAL A 41 -9.09 17.58 7.35
C VAL A 41 -7.62 17.70 7.74
N VAL A 42 -6.84 18.30 6.86
CA VAL A 42 -5.40 18.55 7.04
C VAL A 42 -5.17 19.99 7.46
N HIS A 43 -4.45 20.17 8.55
CA HIS A 43 -4.04 21.49 9.04
C HIS A 43 -2.57 21.74 8.72
N GLY A 44 -2.26 22.88 8.16
CA GLY A 44 -0.88 23.24 7.85
C GLY A 44 -0.74 24.69 7.39
N PRO A 45 0.49 25.21 7.33
CA PRO A 45 0.73 26.55 6.82
C PRO A 45 0.57 26.58 5.29
N ASN A 46 -0.09 27.62 4.80
CA ASN A 46 -0.09 27.95 3.38
C ASN A 46 1.33 28.32 2.95
N GLN A 47 1.79 27.76 1.84
CA GLN A 47 3.17 27.97 1.39
C GLN A 47 3.48 29.41 0.94
N MET A 48 2.48 30.13 0.47
CA MET A 48 2.67 31.49 -0.06
C MET A 48 2.52 32.55 1.03
N THR A 49 1.54 32.38 1.94
CA THR A 49 1.20 33.37 2.95
C THR A 49 1.72 33.06 4.34
N ALA A 50 2.20 31.82 4.55
CA ALA A 50 2.58 31.25 5.84
C ALA A 50 1.45 31.23 6.89
N LEU A 51 0.22 31.57 6.51
CA LEU A 51 -0.93 31.53 7.41
C LEU A 51 -1.45 30.11 7.60
N PRO A 52 -1.98 29.79 8.80
CA PRO A 52 -2.64 28.52 9.03
C PRO A 52 -3.83 28.34 8.08
N MET A 53 -4.00 27.14 7.56
CA MET A 53 -5.17 26.78 6.76
C MET A 53 -5.59 25.33 7.03
N GLU A 54 -6.84 25.06 6.73
CA GLU A 54 -7.46 23.74 6.80
C GLU A 54 -7.89 23.32 5.40
N VAL A 55 -7.63 22.05 5.06
CA VAL A 55 -7.97 21.50 3.75
C VAL A 55 -8.62 20.14 3.94
N PRO A 56 -9.86 19.95 3.50
CA PRO A 56 -10.44 18.63 3.39
C PRO A 56 -9.77 17.88 2.22
N VAL A 57 -9.38 16.65 2.45
CA VAL A 57 -8.72 15.79 1.47
C VAL A 57 -9.53 14.51 1.32
N SER A 58 -9.99 14.23 0.11
CA SER A 58 -10.78 13.06 -0.20
C SER A 58 -9.92 11.84 -0.52
N TYR A 59 -10.50 10.64 -0.39
CA TYR A 59 -9.81 9.41 -0.78
C TYR A 59 -9.59 9.32 -2.29
N GLN A 60 -10.47 9.91 -3.10
CA GLN A 60 -10.32 9.95 -4.57
C GLN A 60 -9.08 10.72 -4.99
N GLU A 61 -8.84 11.88 -4.36
CA GLU A 61 -7.64 12.68 -4.61
C GLU A 61 -6.37 11.90 -4.28
N ILE A 62 -6.37 11.20 -3.13
CA ILE A 62 -5.21 10.41 -2.72
C ILE A 62 -5.05 9.17 -3.60
N ALA A 63 -6.15 8.55 -4.08
CA ALA A 63 -6.07 7.46 -5.04
C ALA A 63 -5.38 7.91 -6.35
N HIS A 64 -5.75 9.07 -6.88
CA HIS A 64 -5.07 9.66 -8.04
C HIS A 64 -3.61 9.99 -7.77
N CYS A 65 -3.33 10.56 -6.59
CA CYS A 65 -1.97 10.87 -6.17
C CYS A 65 -1.06 9.63 -6.12
N LEU A 66 -1.59 8.50 -5.64
CA LEU A 66 -0.84 7.25 -5.45
C LEU A 66 -0.76 6.38 -6.70
N ASP A 67 -1.55 6.65 -7.73
CA ASP A 67 -1.70 5.80 -8.92
C ASP A 67 -0.37 5.44 -9.57
N LYS A 68 0.51 6.43 -9.74
CA LYS A 68 1.85 6.22 -10.33
C LYS A 68 2.73 5.29 -9.49
N SER A 69 2.66 5.39 -8.16
CA SER A 69 3.43 4.54 -7.26
C SER A 69 2.88 3.12 -7.22
N ILE A 70 1.54 2.98 -7.22
CA ILE A 70 0.89 1.68 -7.28
C ILE A 70 1.18 0.99 -8.62
N SER A 71 1.15 1.72 -9.74
CA SER A 71 1.50 1.18 -11.06
C SER A 71 2.93 0.65 -11.13
N LYS A 72 3.88 1.24 -10.40
CA LYS A 72 5.24 0.68 -10.28
C LYS A 72 5.26 -0.64 -9.52
N ILE A 73 4.44 -0.77 -8.47
CA ILE A 73 4.29 -2.02 -7.72
C ILE A 73 3.67 -3.10 -8.64
N GLU A 74 2.62 -2.75 -9.38
CA GLU A 74 2.00 -3.64 -10.38
C GLU A 74 3.04 -4.16 -11.38
N ALA A 75 3.85 -3.26 -11.96
CA ALA A 75 4.88 -3.63 -12.92
C ALA A 75 5.96 -4.56 -12.31
N ALA A 76 6.34 -4.29 -11.06
CA ALA A 76 7.31 -5.14 -10.36
C ALA A 76 6.78 -6.55 -10.09
N ILE A 77 5.50 -6.67 -9.71
CA ILE A 77 4.86 -7.97 -9.53
C ILE A 77 4.76 -8.73 -10.85
N LEU A 78 4.32 -8.06 -11.94
CA LEU A 78 4.26 -8.68 -13.26
C LEU A 78 5.63 -9.19 -13.72
N SER A 79 6.68 -8.38 -13.55
CA SER A 79 8.04 -8.79 -13.89
C SER A 79 8.52 -10.00 -13.07
N ALA A 80 8.14 -10.09 -11.80
CA ALA A 80 8.45 -11.25 -10.97
C ALA A 80 7.69 -12.50 -11.44
N LEU A 81 6.42 -12.37 -11.82
CA LEU A 81 5.62 -13.45 -12.36
C LEU A 81 6.17 -13.97 -13.70
N GLU A 82 6.62 -13.07 -14.59
CA GLU A 82 7.24 -13.44 -15.87
C GLU A 82 8.52 -14.27 -15.70
N GLN A 83 9.27 -14.04 -14.62
CA GLN A 83 10.49 -14.76 -14.29
C GLN A 83 10.24 -16.05 -13.48
N THR A 84 8.99 -16.31 -13.10
CA THR A 84 8.64 -17.47 -12.29
C THR A 84 8.51 -18.72 -13.16
N PRO A 85 9.17 -19.85 -12.79
CA PRO A 85 9.02 -21.11 -13.50
C PRO A 85 7.56 -21.57 -13.58
N PRO A 86 7.14 -22.23 -14.69
CA PRO A 86 5.75 -22.63 -14.91
C PRO A 86 5.17 -23.49 -13.79
N GLU A 87 5.97 -24.37 -13.17
CA GLU A 87 5.56 -25.25 -12.08
C GLU A 87 5.15 -24.45 -10.84
N LEU A 88 5.91 -23.39 -10.49
CA LEU A 88 5.61 -22.51 -9.37
C LEU A 88 4.47 -21.56 -9.71
N TYR A 89 4.33 -21.17 -10.97
CA TYR A 89 3.23 -20.31 -11.42
C TYR A 89 1.86 -20.99 -11.21
N ALA A 90 1.76 -22.30 -11.44
CA ALA A 90 0.54 -23.05 -11.17
C ALA A 90 0.14 -23.01 -9.69
N ASP A 91 1.12 -23.07 -8.79
CA ASP A 91 0.89 -22.95 -7.34
C ASP A 91 0.44 -21.53 -6.95
N ILE A 92 1.02 -20.49 -7.56
CA ILE A 92 0.62 -19.09 -7.34
C ILE A 92 -0.83 -18.87 -7.76
N VAL A 93 -1.24 -19.38 -8.91
CA VAL A 93 -2.63 -19.26 -9.38
C VAL A 93 -3.61 -19.97 -8.44
N LYS A 94 -3.22 -21.11 -7.90
CA LYS A 94 -4.05 -21.90 -6.98
C LYS A 94 -4.15 -21.29 -5.58
N ASN A 95 -3.02 -20.82 -5.04
CA ASN A 95 -2.92 -20.40 -3.63
C ASN A 95 -3.02 -18.89 -3.45
N GLY A 96 -2.85 -18.10 -4.53
CA GLY A 96 -2.80 -16.65 -4.48
C GLY A 96 -1.46 -16.09 -3.98
N ILE A 97 -1.41 -14.78 -3.84
CA ILE A 97 -0.26 -14.02 -3.36
C ILE A 97 -0.63 -13.35 -2.04
N TYR A 98 0.22 -13.47 -1.03
CA TYR A 98 0.02 -12.84 0.27
C TYR A 98 0.72 -11.49 0.34
N LEU A 99 -0.04 -10.47 0.74
CA LEU A 99 0.44 -9.12 0.98
C LEU A 99 0.73 -8.93 2.47
N ALA A 100 1.92 -8.44 2.80
CA ALA A 100 2.36 -8.13 4.14
C ALA A 100 2.95 -6.72 4.22
N GLY A 101 3.16 -6.23 5.45
CA GLY A 101 3.62 -4.87 5.70
C GLY A 101 2.50 -3.82 5.69
N GLY A 102 2.81 -2.60 6.12
CA GLY A 102 1.83 -1.51 6.23
C GLY A 102 1.19 -1.11 4.89
N GLY A 103 1.94 -1.25 3.78
CA GLY A 103 1.41 -0.98 2.44
C GLY A 103 0.27 -1.89 2.02
N ALA A 104 0.23 -3.12 2.52
CA ALA A 104 -0.85 -4.07 2.26
C ALA A 104 -2.22 -3.60 2.80
N MET A 105 -2.21 -2.69 3.77
CA MET A 105 -3.42 -2.13 4.38
C MET A 105 -4.03 -0.97 3.58
N LEU A 106 -3.44 -0.59 2.45
CA LEU A 106 -4.01 0.44 1.58
C LEU A 106 -5.35 -0.05 1.02
N ARG A 107 -6.41 0.72 1.22
CA ARG A 107 -7.78 0.34 0.82
C ARG A 107 -7.85 -0.02 -0.66
N GLY A 108 -8.40 -1.18 -0.96
CA GLY A 108 -8.61 -1.65 -2.33
C GLY A 108 -7.37 -2.06 -3.09
N LEU A 109 -6.19 -2.14 -2.45
CA LEU A 109 -4.96 -2.57 -3.12
C LEU A 109 -5.05 -4.02 -3.60
N ASP A 110 -5.54 -4.92 -2.76
CA ASP A 110 -5.78 -6.32 -3.07
C ASP A 110 -6.73 -6.49 -4.26
N LYS A 111 -7.84 -5.75 -4.26
CA LYS A 111 -8.82 -5.74 -5.34
C LYS A 111 -8.20 -5.23 -6.65
N ARG A 112 -7.48 -4.12 -6.61
CA ARG A 112 -6.80 -3.55 -7.78
C ARG A 112 -5.79 -4.51 -8.39
N LEU A 113 -4.95 -5.14 -7.56
CA LEU A 113 -3.96 -6.12 -8.01
C LEU A 113 -4.62 -7.37 -8.58
N ARG A 114 -5.68 -7.88 -7.93
CA ARG A 114 -6.46 -9.01 -8.41
C ARG A 114 -7.08 -8.72 -9.77
N ASP A 115 -7.74 -7.59 -9.92
CA ASP A 115 -8.42 -7.21 -11.17
C ASP A 115 -7.41 -7.01 -12.32
N LYS A 116 -6.18 -6.55 -12.00
CA LYS A 116 -5.11 -6.35 -12.97
C LYS A 116 -4.46 -7.64 -13.44
N MET A 117 -4.25 -8.61 -12.54
CA MET A 117 -3.42 -9.79 -12.78
C MET A 117 -4.24 -11.07 -12.89
N ASN A 118 -5.51 -11.04 -12.54
CA ASN A 118 -6.40 -12.20 -12.47
C ASN A 118 -5.85 -13.32 -11.55
N ILE A 119 -5.18 -12.92 -10.47
CA ILE A 119 -4.65 -13.79 -9.41
C ILE A 119 -5.25 -13.30 -8.08
N GLN A 120 -5.56 -14.22 -7.16
CA GLN A 120 -6.02 -13.85 -5.82
C GLN A 120 -4.90 -13.22 -5.01
N PHE A 121 -5.21 -12.10 -4.36
CA PHE A 121 -4.32 -11.43 -3.39
C PHE A 121 -4.97 -11.49 -2.02
N HIS A 122 -4.21 -11.92 -1.02
CA HIS A 122 -4.65 -12.06 0.36
C HIS A 122 -3.85 -11.11 1.24
N ILE A 123 -4.54 -10.32 2.04
CA ILE A 123 -3.87 -9.52 3.08
C ILE A 123 -3.61 -10.44 4.26
N ALA A 124 -2.37 -10.48 4.76
CA ALA A 124 -2.02 -11.28 5.93
C ALA A 124 -2.86 -10.83 7.15
N GLU A 125 -3.21 -11.76 8.03
CA GLU A 125 -4.04 -11.51 9.21
C GLU A 125 -3.50 -10.35 10.09
N ASP A 126 -2.18 -10.26 10.20
CA ASP A 126 -1.49 -9.16 10.89
C ASP A 126 -0.34 -8.67 9.99
N PRO A 127 -0.65 -7.85 8.98
CA PRO A 127 0.31 -7.53 7.94
C PRO A 127 1.52 -6.76 8.45
N LEU A 128 1.37 -5.94 9.49
CA LEU A 128 2.47 -5.17 10.09
C LEU A 128 3.51 -6.05 10.78
N HIS A 129 3.07 -7.13 11.43
CA HIS A 129 3.94 -8.01 12.19
C HIS A 129 4.21 -9.35 11.50
N ALA A 130 3.69 -9.58 10.30
CA ALA A 130 3.80 -10.85 9.59
C ALA A 130 5.26 -11.34 9.44
N VAL A 131 6.18 -10.43 9.08
CA VAL A 131 7.60 -10.74 8.93
C VAL A 131 8.23 -11.13 10.27
N ALA A 132 7.98 -10.37 11.33
CA ALA A 132 8.50 -10.64 12.67
C ALA A 132 7.95 -11.96 13.23
N LYS A 133 6.66 -12.23 13.04
CA LYS A 133 6.03 -13.51 13.41
C LYS A 133 6.64 -14.68 12.64
N GLY A 134 6.82 -14.54 11.32
CA GLY A 134 7.43 -15.55 10.46
C GLY A 134 8.87 -15.87 10.89
N THR A 135 9.68 -14.84 11.16
CA THR A 135 11.03 -15.00 11.69
C THR A 135 11.02 -15.73 13.04
N GLY A 136 10.09 -15.38 13.93
CA GLY A 136 9.93 -16.07 15.22
C GLY A 136 9.58 -17.54 15.08
N VAL A 137 8.72 -17.90 14.11
CA VAL A 137 8.38 -19.30 13.80
C VAL A 137 9.59 -20.05 13.25
N ALA A 138 10.35 -19.43 12.33
CA ALA A 138 11.56 -20.01 11.77
C ALA A 138 12.63 -20.28 12.84
N LEU A 139 12.87 -19.33 13.75
CA LEU A 139 13.81 -19.48 14.86
C LEU A 139 13.41 -20.59 15.85
N LYS A 140 12.12 -20.74 16.14
CA LYS A 140 11.62 -21.81 17.02
C LYS A 140 11.72 -23.20 16.38
N ASN A 141 11.82 -23.29 15.06
CA ASN A 141 11.87 -24.53 14.29
C ASN A 141 13.08 -24.54 13.34
N ILE A 142 14.23 -24.11 13.84
CA ILE A 142 15.43 -23.90 13.03
C ILE A 142 15.85 -25.13 12.21
N GLU A 143 15.65 -26.34 12.77
CA GLU A 143 15.95 -27.60 12.07
C GLU A 143 15.09 -27.80 10.81
N LYS A 144 13.82 -27.34 10.83
CA LYS A 144 12.91 -27.43 9.70
C LYS A 144 13.17 -26.36 8.64
N PHE A 145 13.71 -25.22 9.07
CA PHE A 145 13.95 -24.04 8.21
C PHE A 145 15.45 -23.82 7.93
N ASN A 146 16.25 -24.87 8.00
CA ASN A 146 17.72 -24.79 7.84
C ASN A 146 18.15 -24.17 6.51
N PHE A 147 17.30 -24.24 5.48
CA PHE A 147 17.53 -23.62 4.16
C PHE A 147 17.47 -22.09 4.16
N LEU A 148 16.92 -21.46 5.21
CA LEU A 148 16.87 -20.01 5.37
C LEU A 148 18.16 -19.38 5.96
N ILE A 149 19.10 -20.21 6.43
CA ILE A 149 20.32 -19.78 7.16
C ILE A 149 21.55 -19.77 6.25
N ARG A 150 21.39 -19.85 4.96
CA ARG A 150 22.47 -19.83 3.96
C ARG A 150 22.77 -18.42 3.48
#